data_b10a8d2e6b35328a488719f02c41d795
#
_entry.id   b10a8d2e6b35328a488719f02c41d795
#
_cell.length_a   1.000
_cell.length_b   1.000
_cell.length_c   1.000
_cell.angle_alpha   90.00
_cell.angle_beta   90.00
_cell.angle_gamma   90.00
#
_symmetry.space_group_name_H-M   'P 1'
#
loop_
_entity.id
_entity.type
_entity.pdbx_description
1 polymer ?
#
loop_
_entity_poly.entity_id
_entity_poly.type
_entity_poly.pdbx_seq_one_letter_code
_entity_poly.pdbx_strand_id
1 'polypeptide(L)'
;IKKVRALALPGRFTIIDAPPGTSCPVIASMKGTDFVVLVTEPTPFGLYDLKLAVGAVKLLGIPHGLVINRADLGDRQVYAYAEEEHIPILMEIPFDRRVAEAYSDGALIVETHPEWRDAFRHLYVSIKKLVEEQEEATTCKS
;
A
#
# COMPACT_ATOMS: atom_id res chain seq x y z
N ILE A 1 2.32 18.42 -2.89
CA ILE A 1 2.05 17.53 -1.75
C ILE A 1 1.51 18.34 -0.56
N LYS A 2 2.22 19.34 -0.01
CA LYS A 2 1.71 20.14 1.14
C LYS A 2 0.32 20.75 0.90
N LYS A 3 0.05 21.30 -0.30
CA LYS A 3 -1.27 21.87 -0.66
C LYS A 3 -2.36 20.80 -0.78
N VAL A 4 -2.03 19.62 -1.30
CA VAL A 4 -2.98 18.49 -1.43
C VAL A 4 -3.36 17.94 -0.06
N ARG A 5 -2.41 17.78 0.86
CA ARG A 5 -2.68 17.35 2.23
C ARG A 5 -3.55 18.31 3.03
N ALA A 6 -3.45 19.61 2.75
CA ALA A 6 -4.30 20.62 3.38
C ALA A 6 -5.78 20.50 2.99
N LEU A 7 -6.11 19.70 1.96
CA LEU A 7 -7.47 19.38 1.55
C LEU A 7 -8.06 18.18 2.29
N ALA A 8 -7.26 17.45 3.07
CA ALA A 8 -7.75 16.35 3.88
C ALA A 8 -8.75 16.88 4.93
N LEU A 9 -9.93 16.27 4.96
CA LEU A 9 -10.99 16.64 5.89
C LEU A 9 -10.82 15.87 7.20
N PRO A 10 -10.90 16.55 8.36
CA PRO A 10 -10.83 15.88 9.65
C PRO A 10 -11.92 14.80 9.78
N GLY A 11 -11.55 13.64 10.35
CA GLY A 11 -12.47 12.52 10.58
C GLY A 11 -12.83 11.73 9.31
N ARG A 12 -12.16 11.99 8.18
CA ARG A 12 -12.34 11.20 6.95
C ARG A 12 -11.09 10.41 6.61
N PHE A 13 -11.29 9.20 6.09
CA PHE A 13 -10.22 8.42 5.48
C PHE A 13 -9.71 9.13 4.23
N THR A 14 -8.40 9.34 4.18
CA THR A 14 -7.73 10.06 3.08
C THR A 14 -6.68 9.17 2.45
N ILE A 15 -6.72 9.01 1.15
CA ILE A 15 -5.70 8.30 0.38
C ILE A 15 -4.83 9.33 -0.33
N ILE A 16 -3.50 9.22 -0.15
CA ILE A 16 -2.51 10.02 -0.87
C ILE A 16 -1.84 9.13 -1.90
N ASP A 17 -2.15 9.36 -3.17
CA ASP A 17 -1.46 8.70 -4.27
C ASP A 17 -0.07 9.34 -4.45
N ALA A 18 0.96 8.53 -4.29
CA ALA A 18 2.36 8.95 -4.38
C ALA A 18 2.98 8.43 -5.68
N PRO A 19 3.88 9.21 -6.31
CA PRO A 19 4.63 8.72 -7.46
C PRO A 19 5.53 7.55 -7.06
N PRO A 20 6.00 6.74 -8.02
CA PRO A 20 6.90 5.63 -7.74
C PRO A 20 8.28 6.08 -7.24
N GLY A 21 8.98 5.16 -6.57
CA GLY A 21 10.36 5.35 -6.09
C GLY A 21 10.45 5.93 -4.68
N THR A 22 11.65 6.40 -4.31
CA THR A 22 12.00 6.93 -2.98
C THR A 22 12.51 8.36 -3.00
N SER A 23 12.05 9.14 -3.97
CA SER A 23 12.46 10.55 -4.12
C SER A 23 11.91 11.45 -2.99
N CYS A 24 12.50 12.64 -2.83
CA CYS A 24 12.03 13.60 -1.81
C CYS A 24 10.52 13.88 -1.83
N PRO A 25 9.84 14.00 -2.98
CA PRO A 25 8.38 14.11 -3.02
C PRO A 25 7.65 12.92 -2.42
N VAL A 26 8.15 11.70 -2.67
CA VAL A 26 7.56 10.46 -2.10
C VAL A 26 7.71 10.44 -0.59
N ILE A 27 8.92 10.70 -0.08
CA ILE A 27 9.17 10.81 1.36
C ILE A 27 8.27 11.88 2.01
N ALA A 28 8.08 13.02 1.33
CA ALA A 28 7.20 14.07 1.81
C ALA A 28 5.71 13.67 1.80
N SER A 29 5.29 12.75 0.92
CA SER A 29 3.93 12.21 0.92
C SER A 29 3.68 11.23 2.07
N MET A 30 4.67 10.49 2.49
CA MET A 30 4.58 9.54 3.60
C MET A 30 4.54 10.23 4.98
N LYS A 31 5.28 11.33 5.18
CA LYS A 31 5.40 12.00 6.48
C LYS A 31 4.04 12.40 7.05
N GLY A 32 3.73 11.91 8.28
CA GLY A 32 2.51 12.23 9.00
C GLY A 32 1.27 11.59 8.39
N THR A 33 1.40 10.46 7.71
CA THR A 33 0.31 9.52 7.43
C THR A 33 0.25 8.49 8.56
N ASP A 34 -0.93 7.94 8.78
CA ASP A 34 -1.14 6.93 9.83
C ASP A 34 -0.67 5.55 9.35
N PHE A 35 -0.62 5.34 8.04
CA PHE A 35 -0.22 4.07 7.43
C PHE A 35 0.35 4.29 6.02
N VAL A 36 1.27 3.43 5.59
CA VAL A 36 1.80 3.39 4.23
C VAL A 36 1.52 2.03 3.59
N VAL A 37 0.83 2.01 2.47
CA VAL A 37 0.70 0.83 1.62
C VAL A 37 1.82 0.85 0.59
N LEU A 38 2.72 -0.12 0.67
CA LEU A 38 3.75 -0.36 -0.33
C LEU A 38 3.19 -1.28 -1.41
N VAL A 39 3.33 -0.91 -2.67
CA VAL A 39 2.88 -1.72 -3.80
C VAL A 39 4.08 -2.12 -4.63
N THR A 40 4.24 -3.42 -4.87
CA THR A 40 5.35 -3.96 -5.68
C THR A 40 4.90 -5.10 -6.58
N GLU A 41 5.76 -5.51 -7.50
CA GLU A 41 5.61 -6.73 -8.30
C GLU A 41 6.67 -7.75 -7.88
N PRO A 42 6.41 -9.08 -7.98
CA PRO A 42 7.34 -10.12 -7.57
C PRO A 42 8.44 -10.33 -8.63
N THR A 43 9.22 -9.29 -8.87
CA THR A 43 10.35 -9.24 -9.79
C THR A 43 11.62 -8.81 -9.06
N PRO A 44 12.82 -9.13 -9.56
CA PRO A 44 14.07 -8.64 -8.97
C PRO A 44 14.13 -7.12 -8.86
N PHE A 45 13.58 -6.41 -9.84
CA PHE A 45 13.51 -4.95 -9.84
C PHE A 45 12.53 -4.43 -8.79
N GLY A 46 11.33 -5.04 -8.72
CA GLY A 46 10.33 -4.71 -7.71
C GLY A 46 10.83 -4.96 -6.29
N LEU A 47 11.59 -6.05 -6.06
CA LEU A 47 12.22 -6.32 -4.77
C LEU A 47 13.27 -5.25 -4.40
N TYR A 48 14.08 -4.83 -5.36
CA TYR A 48 15.08 -3.78 -5.11
C TYR A 48 14.41 -2.47 -4.65
N ASP A 49 13.41 -2.02 -5.39
CA ASP A 49 12.67 -0.79 -5.06
C ASP A 49 11.92 -0.92 -3.73
N LEU A 50 11.34 -2.10 -3.46
CA LEU A 50 10.67 -2.39 -2.19
C LEU A 50 11.63 -2.24 -1.01
N LYS A 51 12.85 -2.78 -1.10
CA LYS A 51 13.87 -2.66 -0.03
C LYS A 51 14.20 -1.20 0.28
N LEU A 52 14.32 -0.36 -0.74
CA LEU A 52 14.55 1.07 -0.55
C LEU A 52 13.35 1.77 0.11
N ALA A 53 12.14 1.44 -0.31
CA ALA A 53 10.91 2.00 0.24
C ALA A 53 10.70 1.58 1.70
N VAL A 54 10.92 0.31 2.03
CA VAL A 54 10.86 -0.21 3.41
C VAL A 54 11.86 0.50 4.31
N GLY A 55 13.10 0.68 3.85
CA GLY A 55 14.10 1.44 4.59
C GLY A 55 13.64 2.87 4.89
N ALA A 56 13.04 3.54 3.92
CA ALA A 56 12.51 4.89 4.10
C ALA A 56 11.34 4.95 5.09
N VAL A 57 10.38 4.03 4.99
CA VAL A 57 9.21 3.99 5.89
C VAL A 57 9.62 3.66 7.32
N LYS A 58 10.57 2.72 7.51
CA LYS A 58 11.14 2.38 8.83
C LYS A 58 11.84 3.57 9.47
N LEU A 59 12.63 4.33 8.70
CA LEU A 59 13.28 5.56 9.19
C LEU A 59 12.26 6.63 9.62
N LEU A 60 11.08 6.66 9.01
CA LEU A 60 10.00 7.56 9.39
C LEU A 60 9.17 7.04 10.57
N GLY A 61 9.35 5.78 10.98
CA GLY A 61 8.59 5.15 12.04
C GLY A 61 7.11 4.97 11.72
N ILE A 62 6.74 4.85 10.44
CA ILE A 62 5.34 4.77 10.02
C ILE A 62 4.95 3.29 9.84
N PRO A 63 3.78 2.86 10.35
CA PRO A 63 3.22 1.55 10.08
C PRO A 63 3.03 1.33 8.59
N HIS A 64 3.31 0.12 8.12
CA HIS A 64 3.20 -0.18 6.71
C HIS A 64 2.82 -1.63 6.45
N GLY A 65 2.29 -1.87 5.26
CA GLY A 65 1.99 -3.20 4.76
C GLY A 65 2.18 -3.26 3.24
N LEU A 66 2.14 -4.45 2.69
CA LEU A 66 2.50 -4.75 1.32
C LEU A 66 1.28 -5.20 0.51
N VAL A 67 1.15 -4.67 -0.69
CA VAL A 67 0.29 -5.19 -1.75
C VAL A 67 1.20 -5.71 -2.86
N ILE A 68 1.01 -6.96 -3.27
CA ILE A 68 1.77 -7.57 -4.35
C ILE A 68 0.91 -7.56 -5.60
N ASN A 69 1.29 -6.74 -6.57
CA ASN A 69 0.65 -6.67 -7.87
C ASN A 69 1.25 -7.72 -8.81
N ARG A 70 0.46 -8.29 -9.72
CA ARG A 70 0.83 -9.40 -10.60
C ARG A 70 1.42 -10.57 -9.81
N ALA A 71 0.77 -10.92 -8.73
CA ALA A 71 1.24 -11.89 -7.75
C ALA A 71 1.46 -13.31 -8.29
N ASP A 72 0.82 -13.63 -9.42
CA ASP A 72 0.95 -14.88 -10.16
C ASP A 72 2.14 -14.91 -11.14
N LEU A 73 2.84 -13.78 -11.31
CA LEU A 73 4.02 -13.65 -12.15
C LEU A 73 5.28 -13.49 -11.28
N GLY A 74 6.42 -13.93 -11.81
CA GLY A 74 7.71 -13.74 -11.13
C GLY A 74 8.06 -14.83 -10.11
N ASP A 75 8.85 -14.48 -9.10
CA ASP A 75 9.40 -15.40 -8.12
C ASP A 75 8.92 -15.13 -6.68
N ARG A 76 9.43 -15.93 -5.72
CA ARG A 76 9.02 -15.83 -4.31
C ARG A 76 9.91 -14.93 -3.46
N GLN A 77 10.86 -14.20 -4.04
CA GLN A 77 11.83 -13.40 -3.28
C GLN A 77 11.19 -12.23 -2.55
N VAL A 78 10.15 -11.59 -3.15
CA VAL A 78 9.37 -10.53 -2.48
C VAL A 78 8.66 -11.07 -1.25
N TYR A 79 8.11 -12.29 -1.32
CA TYR A 79 7.43 -12.95 -0.20
C TYR A 79 8.40 -13.31 0.92
N ALA A 80 9.56 -13.88 0.57
CA ALA A 80 10.61 -14.19 1.54
C ALA A 80 11.11 -12.94 2.26
N TYR A 81 11.28 -11.85 1.53
CA TYR A 81 11.68 -10.56 2.11
C TYR A 81 10.58 -9.98 3.02
N ALA A 82 9.31 -10.07 2.63
CA ALA A 82 8.21 -9.61 3.48
C ALA A 82 8.14 -10.40 4.79
N GLU A 83 8.38 -11.72 4.74
CA GLU A 83 8.45 -12.59 5.92
C GLU A 83 9.65 -12.23 6.82
N GLU A 84 10.84 -12.08 6.26
CA GLU A 84 12.07 -11.68 6.97
C GLU A 84 11.90 -10.34 7.69
N GLU A 85 11.29 -9.38 7.04
CA GLU A 85 11.09 -8.02 7.55
C GLU A 85 9.80 -7.86 8.38
N HIS A 86 9.03 -8.95 8.57
CA HIS A 86 7.74 -8.99 9.28
C HIS A 86 6.72 -7.99 8.73
N ILE A 87 6.69 -7.82 7.40
CA ILE A 87 5.76 -6.92 6.72
C ILE A 87 4.48 -7.69 6.37
N PRO A 88 3.30 -7.28 6.85
CA PRO A 88 2.07 -7.96 6.50
C PRO A 88 1.74 -7.78 5.01
N ILE A 89 1.47 -8.89 4.33
CA ILE A 89 0.92 -8.87 2.97
C ILE A 89 -0.59 -8.66 3.11
N LEU A 90 -1.07 -7.51 2.67
CA LEU A 90 -2.46 -7.08 2.84
C LEU A 90 -3.35 -7.56 1.70
N MET A 91 -2.78 -7.67 0.50
CA MET A 91 -3.51 -8.07 -0.70
C MET A 91 -2.54 -8.57 -1.77
N GLU A 92 -2.96 -9.61 -2.48
CA GLU A 92 -2.32 -10.09 -3.70
C GLU A 92 -3.25 -9.84 -4.88
N ILE A 93 -2.74 -9.18 -5.92
CA ILE A 93 -3.47 -8.86 -7.13
C ILE A 93 -2.89 -9.71 -8.26
N PRO A 94 -3.57 -10.75 -8.75
CA PRO A 94 -3.10 -11.53 -9.89
C PRO A 94 -3.12 -10.69 -11.16
N PHE A 95 -2.39 -11.11 -12.18
CA PHE A 95 -2.53 -10.51 -13.50
C PHE A 95 -3.92 -10.80 -14.07
N ASP A 96 -4.69 -9.75 -14.27
CA ASP A 96 -6.04 -9.87 -14.82
C ASP A 96 -6.21 -8.91 -16.01
N ARG A 97 -6.37 -9.48 -17.20
CA ARG A 97 -6.56 -8.70 -18.43
C ARG A 97 -7.79 -7.81 -18.38
N ARG A 98 -8.84 -8.22 -17.65
CA ARG A 98 -10.07 -7.43 -17.47
C ARG A 98 -9.81 -6.08 -16.82
N VAL A 99 -8.78 -5.99 -15.94
CA VAL A 99 -8.36 -4.72 -15.34
C VAL A 99 -7.87 -3.74 -16.41
N ALA A 100 -7.03 -4.22 -17.33
CA ALA A 100 -6.51 -3.39 -18.42
C ALA A 100 -7.62 -3.00 -19.43
N GLU A 101 -8.54 -3.90 -19.70
CA GLU A 101 -9.70 -3.65 -20.56
C GLU A 101 -10.63 -2.58 -19.95
N ALA A 102 -11.03 -2.73 -18.67
CA ALA A 102 -11.83 -1.74 -17.98
C ALA A 102 -11.15 -0.36 -17.95
N TYR A 103 -9.84 -0.32 -17.68
CA TYR A 103 -9.09 0.92 -17.69
C TYR A 103 -9.06 1.59 -19.08
N SER A 104 -8.88 0.82 -20.16
CA SER A 104 -8.89 1.35 -21.53
C SER A 104 -10.26 1.91 -21.94
N ASP A 105 -11.33 1.37 -21.38
CA ASP A 105 -12.71 1.81 -21.61
C ASP A 105 -13.11 2.98 -20.69
N GLY A 106 -12.20 3.44 -19.82
CA GLY A 106 -12.45 4.48 -18.82
C GLY A 106 -13.38 4.06 -17.69
N ALA A 107 -13.57 2.74 -17.51
CA ALA A 107 -14.40 2.17 -16.46
C ALA A 107 -13.58 1.78 -15.23
N LEU A 108 -14.18 1.89 -14.04
CA LEU A 108 -13.56 1.39 -12.83
C LEU A 108 -13.81 -0.12 -12.70
N ILE A 109 -12.74 -0.90 -12.52
CA ILE A 109 -12.85 -2.36 -12.34
C ILE A 109 -13.82 -2.75 -11.21
N VAL A 110 -13.87 -1.97 -10.15
CA VAL A 110 -14.77 -2.20 -9.00
C VAL A 110 -16.25 -1.98 -9.32
N GLU A 111 -16.58 -1.31 -10.43
CA GLU A 111 -17.95 -1.11 -10.89
C GLU A 111 -18.40 -2.24 -11.81
N THR A 112 -17.48 -2.74 -12.62
CA THR A 112 -17.75 -3.77 -13.63
C THR A 112 -17.61 -5.19 -13.07
N HIS A 113 -16.80 -5.38 -12.02
CA HIS A 113 -16.47 -6.68 -11.44
C HIS A 113 -16.59 -6.63 -9.90
N PRO A 114 -17.69 -7.12 -9.32
CA PRO A 114 -17.98 -7.02 -7.89
C PRO A 114 -16.90 -7.66 -6.99
N GLU A 115 -16.25 -8.72 -7.44
CA GLU A 115 -15.16 -9.40 -6.71
C GLU A 115 -14.00 -8.45 -6.37
N TRP A 116 -13.67 -7.51 -7.23
CA TRP A 116 -12.65 -6.50 -6.97
C TRP A 116 -13.08 -5.50 -5.90
N ARG A 117 -14.38 -5.16 -5.87
CA ARG A 117 -14.92 -4.29 -4.81
C ARG A 117 -14.77 -4.92 -3.44
N ASP A 118 -15.05 -6.21 -3.31
CA ASP A 118 -14.92 -6.92 -2.04
C ASP A 118 -13.45 -7.09 -1.63
N ALA A 119 -12.56 -7.36 -2.58
CA ALA A 119 -11.13 -7.44 -2.34
C ALA A 119 -10.55 -6.10 -1.81
N PHE A 120 -10.90 -4.97 -2.42
CA PHE A 120 -10.47 -3.65 -1.94
C PHE A 120 -11.15 -3.25 -0.63
N ARG A 121 -12.37 -3.71 -0.36
CA ARG A 121 -13.02 -3.52 0.94
C ARG A 121 -12.27 -4.27 2.04
N HIS A 122 -11.83 -5.50 1.79
CA HIS A 122 -11.01 -6.25 2.72
C HIS A 122 -9.68 -5.56 2.98
N LEU A 123 -9.00 -5.07 1.94
CA LEU A 123 -7.79 -4.27 2.09
C LEU A 123 -8.00 -3.07 3.02
N TYR A 124 -9.08 -2.31 2.80
CA TYR A 124 -9.43 -1.17 3.66
C TYR A 124 -9.63 -1.58 5.11
N VAL A 125 -10.39 -2.64 5.37
CA VAL A 125 -10.65 -3.14 6.74
C VAL A 125 -9.35 -3.60 7.40
N SER A 126 -8.46 -4.29 6.68
CA SER A 126 -7.16 -4.73 7.19
C SER A 126 -6.27 -3.56 7.59
N ILE A 127 -6.20 -2.52 6.75
CA ILE A 127 -5.44 -1.30 7.06
C ILE A 127 -6.01 -0.63 8.31
N LYS A 128 -7.33 -0.45 8.38
CA LYS A 128 -7.98 0.19 9.51
C LYS A 128 -7.68 -0.53 10.82
N LYS A 129 -7.76 -1.86 10.83
CA LYS A 129 -7.44 -2.68 11.99
C LYS A 129 -5.99 -2.49 12.46
N LEU A 130 -5.03 -2.49 11.53
CA LEU A 130 -3.62 -2.30 11.85
C LEU A 130 -3.33 -0.90 12.43
N VAL A 131 -4.01 0.14 11.95
CA VAL A 131 -3.90 1.50 12.50
C VAL A 131 -4.44 1.54 13.92
N GLU A 132 -5.63 0.98 14.16
CA GLU A 132 -6.28 0.93 15.48
C GLU A 132 -5.41 0.17 16.51
N GLU A 133 -4.87 -0.99 16.15
CA GLU A 133 -3.98 -1.79 17.01
C GLU A 133 -2.71 -1.02 17.42
N GLN A 134 -2.18 -0.17 16.54
CA GLN A 134 -1.00 0.64 16.85
C GLN A 134 -1.31 1.85 17.75
N GLU A 135 -2.46 2.48 17.56
CA GLU A 135 -2.91 3.56 18.45
C GLU A 135 -3.08 3.05 19.88
N GLU A 136 -3.69 1.87 20.05
CA GLU A 136 -3.86 1.21 21.35
C GLU A 136 -2.50 0.87 22.00
N ALA A 137 -1.55 0.31 21.21
CA ALA A 137 -0.22 -0.04 21.69
C ALA A 137 0.60 1.19 22.12
N THR A 138 0.37 2.35 21.49
CA THR A 138 1.04 3.61 21.82
C THR A 138 0.45 4.24 23.09
N THR A 139 -0.87 4.16 23.24
CA THR A 139 -1.59 4.70 24.41
C THR A 139 -1.27 3.92 25.69
N CYS A 140 -1.02 2.62 25.60
CA CYS A 140 -0.69 1.76 26.74
C CYS A 140 0.77 1.94 27.27
N LYS A 141 1.63 2.64 26.53
CA LYS A 141 3.03 2.92 26.89
C LYS A 141 3.27 4.32 27.47
N SER A 142 2.24 5.14 27.53
CA SER A 142 2.26 6.50 28.11
C SER A 142 1.72 6.51 29.53
#